data_f18582f44451ddddda883b8118dac9ba
#
_entry.id   f18582f44451ddddda883b8118dac9ba
#
_cell.length_a   1.000
_cell.length_b   1.000
_cell.length_c   1.000
_cell.angle_alpha   90.00
_cell.angle_beta   90.00
_cell.angle_gamma   90.00
#
_symmetry.space_group_name_H-M   'P 1'
#
loop_
_entity.id
_entity.type
_entity.pdbx_description
1 polymer ?
#
loop_
_entity_poly.entity_id
_entity_poly.type
_entity_poly.pdbx_seq_one_letter_code
_entity_poly.pdbx_strand_id
1 'polypeptide(L)'
;MKKRKSASVQWIPSLIILVAMFALTPYLQGNLLSRPRLTNLINSYFPLVLMAIGQMAVMVCGCIDLSNGSAHSLMSCVLAVTMNKDNPASGWAALGLAALVMVITALMNGFIVGYMRVPPVIATFATSYMYMGAALYIMPRPGGACVNWMQIFYRTSGVEGIPEWINSVTNWVPPIVFLVLLLLLVW
;
A
#
# COMPACT_ATOMS: atom_id res chain seq x y z
N MET A 1 31.93 -22.72 -22.93
CA MET A 1 31.47 -21.29 -22.98
C MET A 1 29.95 -21.24 -23.16
N LYS A 2 29.22 -21.01 -22.09
CA LYS A 2 27.74 -20.90 -22.10
C LYS A 2 27.38 -19.48 -22.55
N LYS A 3 26.82 -19.31 -23.76
CA LYS A 3 26.35 -18.01 -24.29
C LYS A 3 25.46 -17.35 -23.27
N ARG A 4 25.86 -16.19 -22.73
CA ARG A 4 25.04 -15.26 -22.01
C ARG A 4 23.86 -14.87 -22.93
N LYS A 5 22.72 -15.52 -22.79
CA LYS A 5 21.49 -15.05 -23.42
C LYS A 5 21.25 -13.64 -22.90
N SER A 6 21.19 -12.70 -23.82
CA SER A 6 21.01 -11.28 -23.60
C SER A 6 19.88 -11.04 -22.57
N ALA A 7 20.17 -10.28 -21.53
CA ALA A 7 19.21 -9.88 -20.50
C ALA A 7 17.97 -9.14 -21.09
N SER A 8 18.08 -8.71 -22.35
CA SER A 8 17.02 -8.01 -23.08
C SER A 8 15.80 -8.86 -23.48
N VAL A 9 15.84 -10.19 -23.32
CA VAL A 9 14.74 -11.08 -23.77
C VAL A 9 13.91 -11.60 -22.59
N GLN A 10 14.39 -11.47 -21.36
CA GLN A 10 13.73 -12.07 -20.19
C GLN A 10 12.46 -11.32 -19.76
N TRP A 11 12.31 -10.06 -20.10
CA TRP A 11 11.12 -9.24 -19.79
C TRP A 11 9.96 -9.41 -20.79
N ILE A 12 10.23 -9.96 -22.00
CA ILE A 12 9.23 -10.13 -23.05
C ILE A 12 8.04 -10.99 -22.61
N PRO A 13 8.19 -12.16 -21.99
CA PRO A 13 7.06 -12.97 -21.54
C PRO A 13 6.19 -12.21 -20.52
N SER A 14 6.82 -11.48 -19.60
CA SER A 14 6.08 -10.67 -18.59
C SER A 14 5.29 -9.54 -19.24
N LEU A 15 5.87 -8.90 -20.25
CA LEU A 15 5.19 -7.85 -21.01
C LEU A 15 4.00 -8.41 -21.82
N ILE A 16 4.17 -9.57 -22.47
CA ILE A 16 3.09 -10.21 -23.22
C ILE A 16 1.93 -10.55 -22.31
N ILE A 17 2.21 -11.13 -21.14
CA ILE A 17 1.17 -11.46 -20.14
C ILE A 17 0.48 -10.17 -19.65
N LEU A 18 1.22 -9.12 -19.37
CA LEU A 18 0.68 -7.84 -18.92
C LEU A 18 -0.25 -7.24 -19.99
N VAL A 19 0.19 -7.18 -21.23
CA VAL A 19 -0.60 -6.64 -22.35
C VAL A 19 -1.83 -7.51 -22.62
N ALA A 20 -1.71 -8.84 -22.58
CA ALA A 20 -2.81 -9.76 -22.76
C ALA A 20 -3.86 -9.58 -21.64
N MET A 21 -3.43 -9.51 -20.39
CA MET A 21 -4.32 -9.26 -19.24
C MET A 21 -5.00 -7.89 -19.34
N PHE A 22 -4.25 -6.86 -19.73
CA PHE A 22 -4.79 -5.51 -19.89
C PHE A 22 -5.81 -5.43 -21.03
N ALA A 23 -5.61 -6.17 -22.14
CA ALA A 23 -6.55 -6.24 -23.24
C ALA A 23 -7.79 -7.09 -22.91
N LEU A 24 -7.62 -8.17 -22.13
CA LEU A 24 -8.69 -9.07 -21.74
C LEU A 24 -9.64 -8.43 -20.71
N THR A 25 -9.12 -7.60 -19.82
CA THR A 25 -9.91 -6.99 -18.73
C THR A 25 -11.08 -6.13 -19.23
N PRO A 26 -10.95 -5.23 -20.23
CA PRO A 26 -12.08 -4.48 -20.77
C PRO A 26 -13.12 -5.36 -21.45
N TYR A 27 -12.67 -6.44 -22.09
CA TYR A 27 -13.55 -7.39 -22.75
C TYR A 27 -14.43 -8.15 -21.77
N LEU A 28 -13.86 -8.56 -20.62
CA LEU A 28 -14.58 -9.32 -19.58
C LEU A 28 -15.45 -8.44 -18.68
N GLN A 29 -15.01 -7.23 -18.36
CA GLN A 29 -15.68 -6.38 -17.38
C GLN A 29 -16.54 -5.26 -17.98
N GLY A 30 -16.50 -5.03 -19.29
CA GLY A 30 -17.19 -3.91 -19.96
C GLY A 30 -16.88 -2.56 -19.29
N ASN A 31 -16.81 -1.47 -20.00
CA ASN A 31 -16.65 -0.11 -19.47
C ASN A 31 -15.48 0.13 -18.49
N LEU A 32 -14.39 -0.64 -18.58
CA LEU A 32 -13.20 -0.44 -17.71
C LEU A 32 -12.62 0.97 -17.85
N LEU A 33 -12.72 1.57 -19.03
CA LEU A 33 -12.23 2.91 -19.35
C LEU A 33 -13.19 4.04 -18.91
N SER A 34 -14.29 3.72 -18.21
CA SER A 34 -15.13 4.77 -17.64
C SER A 34 -14.38 5.51 -16.54
N ARG A 35 -14.50 6.85 -16.51
CA ARG A 35 -13.82 7.72 -15.53
C ARG A 35 -13.95 7.22 -14.08
N PRO A 36 -15.13 6.88 -13.55
CA PRO A 36 -15.26 6.45 -12.16
C PRO A 36 -14.53 5.13 -11.86
N ARG A 37 -14.49 4.19 -12.81
CA ARG A 37 -13.75 2.93 -12.62
C ARG A 37 -12.24 3.13 -12.66
N LEU A 38 -11.75 3.99 -13.56
CA LEU A 38 -10.33 4.32 -13.64
C LEU A 38 -9.83 4.98 -12.36
N THR A 39 -10.60 5.91 -11.80
CA THR A 39 -10.30 6.56 -10.53
C THR A 39 -10.28 5.55 -9.37
N ASN A 40 -11.27 4.64 -9.33
CA ASN A 40 -11.31 3.57 -8.32
C ASN A 40 -10.11 2.64 -8.42
N LEU A 41 -9.70 2.26 -9.62
CA LEU A 41 -8.50 1.45 -9.85
C LEU A 41 -7.25 2.15 -9.34
N ILE A 42 -7.04 3.40 -9.72
CA ILE A 42 -5.87 4.17 -9.28
C ILE A 42 -5.84 4.27 -7.75
N ASN A 43 -6.94 4.65 -7.12
CA ASN A 43 -7.00 4.78 -5.67
C ASN A 43 -6.78 3.45 -4.94
N SER A 44 -7.27 2.34 -5.50
CA SER A 44 -7.10 1.01 -4.89
C SER A 44 -5.68 0.46 -5.05
N TYR A 45 -5.04 0.69 -6.19
CA TYR A 45 -3.72 0.15 -6.47
C TYR A 45 -2.58 1.07 -6.06
N PHE A 46 -2.84 2.36 -5.83
CA PHE A 46 -1.82 3.32 -5.45
C PHE A 46 -1.05 2.92 -4.17
N PRO A 47 -1.70 2.51 -3.07
CA PRO A 47 -0.98 2.02 -1.89
C PRO A 47 -0.09 0.80 -2.19
N LEU A 48 -0.54 -0.09 -3.09
CA LEU A 48 0.26 -1.25 -3.51
C LEU A 48 1.51 -0.84 -4.28
N VAL A 49 1.42 0.19 -5.13
CA VAL A 49 2.59 0.75 -5.83
C VAL A 49 3.59 1.32 -4.84
N LEU A 50 3.14 2.06 -3.82
CA LEU A 50 4.03 2.58 -2.77
C LEU A 50 4.72 1.45 -1.99
N MET A 51 3.97 0.40 -1.63
CA MET A 51 4.54 -0.78 -0.99
C MET A 51 5.57 -1.49 -1.89
N ALA A 52 5.30 -1.60 -3.19
CA ALA A 52 6.21 -2.20 -4.15
C ALA A 52 7.52 -1.40 -4.28
N ILE A 53 7.47 -0.07 -4.24
CA ILE A 53 8.67 0.78 -4.25
C ILE A 53 9.47 0.58 -2.97
N GLY A 54 8.82 0.53 -1.80
CA GLY A 54 9.49 0.21 -0.54
C GLY A 54 10.17 -1.15 -0.59
N GLN A 55 9.49 -2.16 -1.12
CA GLN A 55 10.05 -3.51 -1.30
C GLN A 55 11.22 -3.52 -2.27
N MET A 56 11.16 -2.71 -3.35
CA MET A 56 12.27 -2.57 -4.29
C MET A 56 13.53 -2.01 -3.62
N ALA A 57 13.39 -1.02 -2.72
CA ALA A 57 14.50 -0.48 -1.95
C ALA A 57 15.16 -1.55 -1.07
N VAL A 58 14.38 -2.41 -0.42
CA VAL A 58 14.89 -3.54 0.37
C VAL A 58 15.64 -4.54 -0.50
N MET A 59 15.10 -4.85 -1.70
CA MET A 59 15.75 -5.77 -2.65
C MET A 59 17.07 -5.21 -3.20
N VAL A 60 17.18 -3.91 -3.42
CA VAL A 60 18.44 -3.27 -3.83
C VAL A 60 19.52 -3.45 -2.75
N CYS A 61 19.15 -3.47 -1.47
CA CYS A 61 20.06 -3.81 -0.37
C CYS A 61 20.42 -5.31 -0.28
N GLY A 62 19.92 -6.14 -1.21
CA GLY A 62 20.17 -7.59 -1.22
C GLY A 62 19.33 -8.37 -0.21
N CYS A 63 18.29 -7.76 0.35
CA CYS A 63 17.39 -8.36 1.35
C CYS A 63 16.01 -8.63 0.74
N ILE A 64 15.24 -9.50 1.40
CA ILE A 64 13.82 -9.74 1.07
C ILE A 64 13.04 -9.56 2.37
N ASP A 65 12.04 -8.67 2.35
CA ASP A 65 11.14 -8.47 3.47
C ASP A 65 9.77 -9.12 3.19
N LEU A 66 9.47 -10.17 3.92
CA LEU A 66 8.19 -10.89 3.85
C LEU A 66 7.15 -10.35 4.85
N SER A 67 7.53 -9.42 5.73
CA SER A 67 6.65 -8.89 6.76
C SER A 67 5.85 -7.65 6.33
N ASN A 68 6.20 -7.04 5.19
CA ASN A 68 5.62 -5.79 4.72
C ASN A 68 4.08 -5.82 4.65
N GLY A 69 3.50 -6.89 4.06
CA GLY A 69 2.04 -7.04 3.96
C GLY A 69 1.34 -7.20 5.31
N SER A 70 1.92 -7.97 6.23
CA SER A 70 1.36 -8.18 7.57
C SER A 70 1.52 -6.95 8.47
N ALA A 71 2.62 -6.22 8.34
CA ALA A 71 2.81 -4.93 9.02
C ALA A 71 1.77 -3.90 8.55
N HIS A 72 1.49 -3.83 7.24
CA HIS A 72 0.43 -2.99 6.70
C HIS A 72 -0.95 -3.40 7.22
N SER A 73 -1.25 -4.70 7.32
CA SER A 73 -2.51 -5.20 7.88
C SER A 73 -2.64 -4.81 9.35
N LEU A 74 -1.58 -4.95 10.14
CA LEU A 74 -1.57 -4.54 11.55
C LEU A 74 -1.84 -3.04 11.69
N MET A 75 -1.16 -2.20 10.90
CA MET A 75 -1.38 -0.75 10.86
C MET A 75 -2.83 -0.42 10.52
N SER A 76 -3.41 -1.09 9.52
CA SER A 76 -4.79 -0.87 9.10
C SER A 76 -5.79 -1.23 10.20
N CYS A 77 -5.55 -2.31 10.95
CA CYS A 77 -6.37 -2.69 12.10
C CYS A 77 -6.30 -1.63 13.21
N VAL A 78 -5.10 -1.13 13.51
CA VAL A 78 -4.92 -0.06 14.52
C VAL A 78 -5.66 1.20 14.12
N LEU A 79 -5.55 1.61 12.86
CA LEU A 79 -6.30 2.76 12.31
C LEU A 79 -7.81 2.54 12.45
N ALA A 80 -8.32 1.39 12.01
CA ALA A 80 -9.75 1.10 11.98
C ALA A 80 -10.40 1.06 13.37
N VAL A 81 -9.68 0.57 14.38
CA VAL A 81 -10.17 0.48 15.77
C VAL A 81 -10.08 1.82 16.50
N THR A 82 -9.05 2.63 16.18
CA THR A 82 -8.83 3.91 16.88
C THR A 82 -9.70 5.04 16.35
N MET A 83 -10.08 4.99 15.06
CA MET A 83 -10.92 6.02 14.46
C MET A 83 -12.36 5.95 14.94
N ASN A 84 -12.94 7.12 15.24
CA ASN A 84 -14.34 7.28 15.54
C ASN A 84 -14.96 8.33 14.61
N LYS A 85 -16.09 8.01 13.97
CA LYS A 85 -16.79 8.92 13.04
C LYS A 85 -17.25 10.21 13.71
N ASP A 86 -17.64 10.13 14.99
CA ASP A 86 -18.21 11.24 15.75
C ASP A 86 -17.13 12.18 16.29
N ASN A 87 -15.86 11.76 16.28
CA ASN A 87 -14.75 12.56 16.78
C ASN A 87 -13.67 12.75 15.72
N PRO A 88 -13.63 13.89 15.02
CA PRO A 88 -12.61 14.16 13.99
C PRO A 88 -11.17 14.13 14.50
N ALA A 89 -10.95 14.44 15.79
CA ALA A 89 -9.62 14.42 16.40
C ALA A 89 -9.07 13.00 16.54
N SER A 90 -9.93 11.97 16.60
CA SER A 90 -9.52 10.57 16.66
C SER A 90 -8.71 10.16 15.44
N GLY A 91 -8.90 10.80 14.29
CA GLY A 91 -8.12 10.55 13.07
C GLY A 91 -6.63 10.88 13.24
N TRP A 92 -6.29 11.98 13.90
CA TRP A 92 -4.91 12.34 14.18
C TRP A 92 -4.25 11.40 15.19
N ALA A 93 -4.99 11.01 16.23
CA ALA A 93 -4.51 10.02 17.19
C ALA A 93 -4.28 8.66 16.53
N ALA A 94 -5.19 8.23 15.66
CA ALA A 94 -5.05 7.00 14.89
C ALA A 94 -3.83 7.02 13.97
N LEU A 95 -3.59 8.12 13.26
CA LEU A 95 -2.39 8.28 12.43
C LEU A 95 -1.11 8.24 13.26
N GLY A 96 -1.09 8.91 14.41
CA GLY A 96 0.06 8.88 15.32
C GLY A 96 0.36 7.46 15.82
N LEU A 97 -0.67 6.72 16.25
CA LEU A 97 -0.53 5.33 16.68
C LEU A 97 -0.09 4.41 15.53
N ALA A 98 -0.66 4.56 14.33
CA ALA A 98 -0.25 3.79 13.18
C ALA A 98 1.22 4.05 12.79
N ALA A 99 1.65 5.31 12.82
CA ALA A 99 3.04 5.68 12.58
C ALA A 99 3.97 5.06 13.65
N LEU A 100 3.57 5.09 14.92
CA LEU A 100 4.31 4.46 16.02
C LEU A 100 4.45 2.95 15.79
N VAL A 101 3.37 2.27 15.43
CA VAL A 101 3.39 0.83 15.11
C VAL A 101 4.34 0.54 13.96
N MET A 102 4.32 1.35 12.88
CA MET A 102 5.24 1.19 11.75
C MET A 102 6.71 1.37 12.16
N VAL A 103 7.00 2.35 12.99
CA VAL A 103 8.36 2.55 13.53
C VAL A 103 8.80 1.35 14.38
N ILE A 104 7.93 0.84 15.26
CA ILE A 104 8.23 -0.32 16.10
C ILE A 104 8.50 -1.55 15.24
N THR A 105 7.66 -1.84 14.24
CA THR A 105 7.85 -2.98 13.34
C THR A 105 9.14 -2.87 12.53
N ALA A 106 9.46 -1.68 12.04
CA ALA A 106 10.70 -1.41 11.31
C ALA A 106 11.94 -1.59 12.19
N LEU A 107 11.92 -1.03 13.41
CA LEU A 107 13.02 -1.17 14.38
C LEU A 107 13.21 -2.63 14.80
N MET A 108 12.13 -3.37 15.02
CA MET A 108 12.20 -4.78 15.39
C MET A 108 12.84 -5.62 14.28
N ASN A 109 12.41 -5.46 13.03
CA ASN A 109 13.03 -6.14 11.89
C ASN A 109 14.48 -5.70 11.70
N GLY A 110 14.75 -4.40 11.78
CA GLY A 110 16.11 -3.86 11.67
C GLY A 110 17.05 -4.38 12.76
N PHE A 111 16.56 -4.51 14.00
CA PHE A 111 17.34 -5.07 15.11
C PHE A 111 17.65 -6.57 14.90
N ILE A 112 16.64 -7.37 14.50
CA ILE A 112 16.82 -8.81 14.29
C ILE A 112 17.78 -9.08 13.13
N VAL A 113 17.62 -8.36 12.01
CA VAL A 113 18.46 -8.57 10.83
C VAL A 113 19.84 -7.93 10.99
N GLY A 114 19.87 -6.68 11.47
CA GLY A 114 21.12 -5.90 11.53
C GLY A 114 22.00 -6.25 12.72
N TYR A 115 21.42 -6.36 13.91
CA TYR A 115 22.18 -6.59 15.14
C TYR A 115 22.33 -8.08 15.46
N MET A 116 21.25 -8.85 15.42
CA MET A 116 21.28 -10.30 15.67
C MET A 116 21.83 -11.10 14.49
N ARG A 117 22.00 -10.47 13.33
CA ARG A 117 22.52 -11.08 12.10
C ARG A 117 21.71 -12.29 11.63
N VAL A 118 20.41 -12.33 11.92
CA VAL A 118 19.53 -13.36 11.40
C VAL A 118 19.29 -13.11 9.91
N PRO A 119 19.30 -14.14 9.05
CA PRO A 119 18.99 -13.99 7.62
C PRO A 119 17.65 -13.24 7.42
N PRO A 120 17.59 -12.20 6.56
CA PRO A 120 16.42 -11.34 6.41
C PRO A 120 15.13 -12.09 6.15
N VAL A 121 15.16 -13.11 5.27
CA VAL A 121 14.00 -13.93 4.90
C VAL A 121 13.42 -14.65 6.12
N ILE A 122 14.28 -15.22 6.98
CA ILE A 122 13.85 -15.97 8.17
C ILE A 122 13.27 -15.00 9.22
N ALA A 123 13.97 -13.89 9.45
CA ALA A 123 13.54 -12.88 10.40
C ALA A 123 12.17 -12.28 10.02
N THR A 124 12.04 -11.81 8.78
CA THR A 124 10.81 -11.15 8.32
C THR A 124 9.65 -12.12 8.14
N PHE A 125 9.92 -13.39 7.81
CA PHE A 125 8.91 -14.43 7.80
C PHE A 125 8.34 -14.68 9.21
N ALA A 126 9.20 -14.82 10.22
CA ALA A 126 8.76 -15.01 11.60
C ALA A 126 7.97 -13.80 12.11
N THR A 127 8.48 -12.58 11.88
CA THR A 127 7.80 -11.36 12.31
C THR A 127 6.48 -11.12 11.55
N SER A 128 6.35 -11.61 10.32
CA SER A 128 5.09 -11.52 9.57
C SER A 128 3.94 -12.23 10.29
N TYR A 129 4.18 -13.41 10.87
CA TYR A 129 3.19 -14.12 11.66
C TYR A 129 2.89 -13.43 13.00
N MET A 130 3.90 -12.80 13.62
CA MET A 130 3.68 -12.00 14.82
C MET A 130 2.76 -10.81 14.54
N TYR A 131 2.99 -10.08 13.44
CA TYR A 131 2.16 -8.95 13.06
C TYR A 131 0.76 -9.37 12.67
N MET A 132 0.62 -10.49 11.96
CA MET A 132 -0.68 -11.06 11.60
C MET A 132 -1.46 -11.49 12.84
N GLY A 133 -0.81 -12.14 13.79
CA GLY A 133 -1.43 -12.51 15.07
C GLY A 133 -1.86 -11.28 15.88
N ALA A 134 -1.03 -10.25 15.94
CA ALA A 134 -1.36 -8.99 16.60
C ALA A 134 -2.54 -8.28 15.91
N ALA A 135 -2.58 -8.27 14.58
CA ALA A 135 -3.70 -7.70 13.83
C ALA A 135 -5.03 -8.42 14.14
N LEU A 136 -5.02 -9.75 14.16
CA LEU A 136 -6.19 -10.57 14.51
C LEU A 136 -6.61 -10.41 15.97
N TYR A 137 -5.66 -10.19 16.88
CA TYR A 137 -5.97 -9.92 18.27
C TYR A 137 -6.65 -8.56 18.47
N ILE A 138 -6.16 -7.52 17.78
CA ILE A 138 -6.73 -6.16 17.83
C ILE A 138 -8.10 -6.13 17.14
N MET A 139 -8.24 -6.82 16.02
CA MET A 139 -9.46 -6.79 15.21
C MET A 139 -9.86 -8.19 14.73
N PRO A 140 -10.50 -9.00 15.59
CA PRO A 140 -10.88 -10.38 15.27
C PRO A 140 -12.00 -10.49 14.24
N ARG A 141 -12.73 -9.41 13.99
CA ARG A 141 -13.82 -9.34 12.99
C ARG A 141 -13.61 -8.14 12.06
N PRO A 142 -13.87 -8.29 10.76
CA PRO A 142 -13.82 -7.17 9.82
C PRO A 142 -14.76 -6.05 10.25
N GLY A 143 -14.29 -4.81 10.22
CA GLY A 143 -15.09 -3.64 10.62
C GLY A 143 -14.23 -2.40 10.73
N GLY A 144 -14.62 -1.51 11.61
CA GLY A 144 -13.92 -0.26 11.91
C GLY A 144 -14.63 0.96 11.35
N ALA A 145 -14.16 2.11 11.75
CA ALA A 145 -14.66 3.41 11.34
C ALA A 145 -13.56 4.22 10.65
N CYS A 146 -13.96 5.17 9.84
CA CYS A 146 -13.04 6.14 9.26
C CYS A 146 -13.65 7.53 9.47
N VAL A 147 -12.82 8.48 9.88
CA VAL A 147 -13.25 9.87 10.07
C VAL A 147 -13.60 10.54 8.74
N ASN A 148 -14.60 11.41 8.73
CA ASN A 148 -15.14 12.00 7.50
C ASN A 148 -14.09 12.73 6.67
N TRP A 149 -13.20 13.52 7.29
CA TRP A 149 -12.18 14.27 6.56
C TRP A 149 -11.19 13.35 5.80
N MET A 150 -10.87 12.19 6.35
CA MET A 150 -9.99 11.21 5.69
C MET A 150 -10.71 10.48 4.54
N GLN A 151 -12.03 10.25 4.67
CA GLN A 151 -12.83 9.70 3.58
C GLN A 151 -12.88 10.64 2.37
N ILE A 152 -12.89 11.96 2.59
CA ILE A 152 -12.93 12.96 1.51
C ILE A 152 -11.68 12.81 0.60
N PHE A 153 -10.52 12.52 1.16
CA PHE A 153 -9.29 12.33 0.39
C PHE A 153 -9.29 11.07 -0.50
N TYR A 154 -10.06 10.03 -0.11
CA TYR A 154 -10.01 8.72 -0.79
C TYR A 154 -11.34 8.30 -1.41
N ARG A 155 -12.40 9.09 -1.22
CA ARG A 155 -13.73 8.70 -1.71
C ARG A 155 -13.86 9.00 -3.20
N THR A 156 -14.18 7.97 -3.97
CA THR A 156 -14.44 8.05 -5.41
C THR A 156 -15.86 8.47 -5.76
N SER A 157 -16.79 8.41 -4.81
CA SER A 157 -18.15 8.92 -4.94
C SER A 157 -18.23 10.26 -4.22
N GLY A 158 -18.66 11.30 -4.92
CA GLY A 158 -18.68 12.67 -4.46
C GLY A 158 -19.25 12.86 -3.05
N VAL A 159 -18.69 13.82 -2.32
CA VAL A 159 -19.23 14.28 -1.06
C VAL A 159 -20.43 15.16 -1.40
N GLU A 160 -21.59 14.88 -0.82
CA GLU A 160 -22.77 15.73 -0.98
C GLU A 160 -22.44 17.17 -0.56
N GLY A 161 -22.74 18.13 -1.45
CA GLY A 161 -22.49 19.55 -1.20
C GLY A 161 -21.21 20.14 -1.80
N ILE A 162 -20.35 19.34 -2.41
CA ILE A 162 -19.16 19.83 -3.12
C ILE A 162 -19.38 19.75 -4.64
N PRO A 163 -19.06 20.82 -5.41
CA PRO A 163 -19.18 20.80 -6.87
C PRO A 163 -18.40 19.65 -7.50
N GLU A 164 -18.96 19.03 -8.55
CA GLU A 164 -18.37 17.84 -9.21
C GLU A 164 -16.94 18.07 -9.73
N TRP A 165 -16.60 19.30 -10.16
CA TRP A 165 -15.26 19.62 -10.63
C TRP A 165 -14.23 19.61 -9.50
N ILE A 166 -14.58 19.99 -8.27
CA ILE A 166 -13.70 19.90 -7.10
C ILE A 166 -13.53 18.43 -6.70
N ASN A 167 -14.61 17.65 -6.70
CA ASN A 167 -14.55 16.22 -6.42
C ASN A 167 -13.65 15.47 -7.41
N SER A 168 -13.68 15.82 -8.69
CA SER A 168 -12.83 15.19 -9.71
C SER A 168 -11.35 15.54 -9.54
N VAL A 169 -11.03 16.76 -9.12
CA VAL A 169 -9.63 17.20 -8.87
C VAL A 169 -9.12 16.59 -7.56
N THR A 170 -9.92 16.59 -6.51
CA THR A 170 -9.51 16.10 -5.18
C THR A 170 -9.19 14.61 -5.20
N ASN A 171 -9.83 13.82 -6.05
CA ASN A 171 -9.55 12.39 -6.20
C ASN A 171 -8.17 12.07 -6.81
N TRP A 172 -7.59 13.02 -7.57
CA TRP A 172 -6.28 12.85 -8.21
C TRP A 172 -5.12 13.48 -7.43
N VAL A 173 -5.43 14.43 -6.55
CA VAL A 173 -4.41 15.18 -5.80
C VAL A 173 -3.58 14.27 -4.88
N PRO A 174 -4.14 13.38 -4.04
CA PRO A 174 -3.35 12.56 -3.16
C PRO A 174 -2.36 11.65 -3.89
N PRO A 175 -2.75 10.87 -4.93
CA PRO A 175 -1.79 10.04 -5.65
C PRO A 175 -0.72 10.86 -6.38
N ILE A 176 -1.06 12.01 -6.95
CA ILE A 176 -0.09 12.87 -7.63
C ILE A 176 0.89 13.49 -6.63
N VAL A 177 0.42 14.02 -5.51
CA VAL A 177 1.29 14.60 -4.47
C VAL A 177 2.24 13.56 -3.91
N PHE A 178 1.78 12.35 -3.61
CA PHE A 178 2.63 11.28 -3.16
C PHE A 178 3.66 10.86 -4.21
N LEU A 179 3.28 10.78 -5.47
CA LEU A 179 4.19 10.44 -6.56
C LEU A 179 5.27 11.51 -6.72
N VAL A 180 4.93 12.79 -6.63
CA VAL A 180 5.89 13.90 -6.67
C VAL A 180 6.83 13.86 -5.46
N LEU A 181 6.31 13.66 -4.24
CA LEU A 181 7.12 13.53 -3.03
C LEU A 181 8.10 12.35 -3.14
N LEU A 182 7.65 11.24 -3.69
CA LEU A 182 8.47 10.05 -3.87
C LEU A 182 9.57 10.27 -4.91
N LEU A 183 9.26 10.95 -6.02
CA LEU A 183 10.26 11.34 -7.01
C LEU A 183 11.30 12.31 -6.44
N LEU A 184 10.88 13.24 -5.57
CA LEU A 184 11.79 14.16 -4.88
C LEU A 184 12.69 13.44 -3.85
N LEU A 185 12.21 12.33 -3.28
CA LEU A 185 12.97 11.55 -2.28
C LEU A 185 13.98 10.60 -2.92
N VAL A 186 13.72 10.21 -4.18
CA VAL A 186 14.61 9.32 -4.97
C VAL A 186 15.67 10.11 -5.74
N TRP A 187 15.45 11.41 -5.95
CA TRP A 187 16.39 12.31 -6.63
C TRP A 187 17.39 12.92 -5.64
#